data_3adc5f62fd533303aee46b2f3b2748ff
#
_entry.id   3adc5f62fd533303aee46b2f3b2748ff
#
_cell.length_a   1.000
_cell.length_b   1.000
_cell.length_c   1.000
_cell.angle_alpha   90.00
_cell.angle_beta   90.00
_cell.angle_gamma   90.00
#
_symmetry.space_group_name_H-M   'P 1'
#
loop_
_entity.id
_entity.type
_entity.pdbx_description
1 polymer ?
#
loop_
_entity_poly.entity_id
_entity_poly.type
_entity_poly.pdbx_seq_one_letter_code
_entity_poly.pdbx_strand_id
1 'polypeptide(L)'
;MNRPEQVIALSDRRRRLGASRETMAAGLGLDVDTVKAIEDGVASGQEHDHYSDWIGRIEAWPADLRARQFLTAGKGGRFDAESRN
;
A
#
# COMPACT_ATOMS: atom_id res chain seq x y z
N MET A 1 1.56 -27.46 -3.37
CA MET A 1 1.59 -27.05 -2.97
C MET A 1 1.64 -26.31 -2.29
N ASN A 2 1.70 -26.19 -2.17
CA ASN A 2 1.52 -25.49 -1.63
C ASN A 2 1.91 -24.54 -1.29
N ARG A 3 1.78 -24.10 -1.07
CA ARG A 3 1.95 -23.24 -0.76
C ARG A 3 1.92 -22.70 0.17
N PRO A 4 2.06 -22.69 0.27
CA PRO A 4 1.95 -22.21 1.18
C PRO A 4 1.98 -21.34 1.87
N GLU A 5 2.37 -21.34 2.15
CA GLU A 5 2.45 -20.55 2.75
C GLU A 5 2.00 -19.59 2.50
N GLN A 6 1.66 -19.57 2.73
CA GLN A 6 0.80 -18.82 2.41
C GLN A 6 1.21 -17.44 2.26
N VAL A 7 1.59 -16.98 1.16
CA VAL A 7 1.88 -15.62 0.84
C VAL A 7 0.54 -14.95 0.57
N ILE A 8 0.23 -13.97 1.38
CA ILE A 8 -1.00 -13.23 1.19
C ILE A 8 -0.75 -12.18 0.11
N ALA A 9 -1.62 -12.13 -0.87
CA ALA A 9 -1.49 -11.18 -1.97
C ALA A 9 -1.51 -9.75 -1.46
N LEU A 10 -0.76 -8.87 -2.13
CA LEU A 10 -0.68 -7.46 -1.75
C LEU A 10 -2.05 -6.80 -1.74
N SER A 11 -2.89 -7.13 -2.71
CA SER A 11 -4.24 -6.57 -2.76
C SER A 11 -5.06 -6.95 -1.53
N ASP A 12 -4.89 -8.18 -1.05
CA ASP A 12 -5.61 -8.61 0.16
C ASP A 12 -5.07 -7.91 1.39
N ARG A 13 -3.76 -7.74 1.48
CA ARG A 13 -3.16 -7.01 2.59
C ARG A 13 -3.66 -5.57 2.60
N ARG A 14 -3.72 -4.94 1.43
CA ARG A 14 -4.23 -3.59 1.31
C ARG A 14 -5.68 -3.52 1.80
N ARG A 15 -6.52 -4.46 1.37
CA ARG A 15 -7.92 -4.48 1.78
C ARG A 15 -8.07 -4.68 3.27
N ARG A 16 -7.23 -5.50 3.87
CA ARG A 16 -7.27 -5.73 5.31
C ARG A 16 -6.96 -4.46 6.09
N LEU A 17 -6.15 -3.59 5.51
CA LEU A 17 -5.84 -2.30 6.13
C LEU A 17 -6.95 -1.28 5.93
N GLY A 18 -7.91 -1.57 5.05
CA GLY A 18 -8.96 -0.62 4.74
C GLY A 18 -8.53 0.47 3.76
N ALA A 19 -7.45 0.23 3.02
CA ALA A 19 -6.90 1.21 2.11
C ALA A 19 -7.37 0.98 0.69
N SER A 20 -7.66 2.06 -0.03
CA SER A 20 -7.96 1.99 -1.46
C SER A 20 -6.66 2.00 -2.25
N ARG A 21 -6.76 1.68 -3.55
CA ARG A 21 -5.59 1.81 -4.42
C ARG A 21 -5.11 3.25 -4.50
N GLU A 22 -6.04 4.20 -4.48
CA GLU A 22 -5.68 5.62 -4.47
C GLU A 22 -4.85 5.97 -3.25
N THR A 23 -5.22 5.42 -2.11
CA THR A 23 -4.47 5.64 -0.87
C THR A 23 -3.06 5.07 -0.99
N MET A 24 -2.94 3.87 -1.54
CA MET A 24 -1.62 3.27 -1.72
C MET A 24 -0.78 4.05 -2.72
N ALA A 25 -1.41 4.52 -3.80
CA ALA A 25 -0.71 5.32 -4.80
C ALA A 25 -0.15 6.60 -4.18
N ALA A 26 -0.93 7.26 -3.35
CA ALA A 26 -0.48 8.48 -2.68
C ALA A 26 0.75 8.21 -1.81
N GLY A 27 0.73 7.11 -1.07
CA GLY A 27 1.85 6.77 -0.21
C GLY A 27 3.10 6.35 -0.96
N LEU A 28 2.90 5.68 -2.10
CA LEU A 28 4.03 5.18 -2.89
C LEU A 28 4.60 6.21 -3.85
N GLY A 29 3.86 7.29 -4.10
CA GLY A 29 4.28 8.26 -5.11
C GLY A 29 4.08 7.74 -6.52
N LEU A 30 3.11 6.84 -6.71
CA LEU A 30 2.81 6.23 -8.00
C LEU A 30 1.38 6.60 -8.39
N ASP A 31 1.01 6.31 -9.63
CA ASP A 31 -0.38 6.49 -10.02
C ASP A 31 -1.16 5.19 -9.74
N VAL A 32 -2.48 5.30 -9.80
CA VAL A 32 -3.35 4.19 -9.47
C VAL A 32 -3.19 3.03 -10.44
N ASP A 33 -2.96 3.34 -11.71
CA ASP A 33 -2.76 2.29 -12.72
C ASP A 33 -1.52 1.47 -12.42
N THR A 34 -0.46 2.11 -11.95
CA THR A 34 0.75 1.39 -11.56
C THR A 34 0.49 0.50 -10.35
N VAL A 35 -0.25 1.00 -9.37
CA VAL A 35 -0.61 0.18 -8.21
C VAL A 35 -1.40 -1.05 -8.65
N LYS A 36 -2.34 -0.86 -9.56
CA LYS A 36 -3.12 -1.98 -10.07
C LYS A 36 -2.22 -2.99 -10.78
N ALA A 37 -1.27 -2.52 -11.59
CA ALA A 37 -0.35 -3.40 -12.29
C ALA A 37 0.50 -4.22 -11.33
N ILE A 38 0.94 -3.61 -10.23
CA ILE A 38 1.69 -4.32 -9.21
C ILE A 38 0.83 -5.42 -8.59
N GLU A 39 -0.41 -5.10 -8.26
CA GLU A 39 -1.31 -6.07 -7.64
C GLU A 39 -1.68 -7.20 -8.61
N ASP A 40 -1.72 -6.90 -9.89
CA ASP A 40 -2.03 -7.90 -10.91
C ASP A 40 -0.82 -8.73 -11.31
N GLY A 41 0.36 -8.40 -10.79
CA GLY A 41 1.55 -9.19 -11.05
C GLY A 41 2.22 -8.90 -12.39
N VAL A 42 1.90 -7.77 -13.02
CA VAL A 42 2.46 -7.44 -14.32
C VAL A 42 3.48 -6.30 -14.26
N ALA A 43 3.76 -5.80 -13.07
CA ALA A 43 4.76 -4.76 -12.90
C ALA A 43 6.14 -5.39 -12.71
N SER A 44 7.18 -4.57 -12.71
CA SER A 44 8.55 -5.05 -12.49
C SER A 44 8.70 -5.56 -11.05
N GLY A 45 9.72 -6.41 -10.84
CA GLY A 45 10.03 -6.89 -9.50
C GLY A 45 10.39 -5.75 -8.56
N GLN A 46 11.04 -4.71 -9.10
CA GLN A 46 11.43 -3.56 -8.30
C GLN A 46 10.22 -2.80 -7.79
N GLU A 47 9.22 -2.63 -8.63
CA GLU A 47 7.98 -1.98 -8.21
C GLU A 47 7.21 -2.82 -7.20
N HIS A 48 7.22 -4.12 -7.40
CA HIS A 48 6.59 -5.05 -6.45
C HIS A 48 7.28 -4.94 -5.08
N ASP A 49 8.59 -4.90 -5.05
CA ASP A 49 9.33 -4.80 -3.80
C ASP A 49 9.07 -3.49 -3.10
N HIS A 50 8.99 -2.40 -3.86
CA HIS A 50 8.68 -1.10 -3.30
C HIS A 50 7.30 -1.10 -2.61
N TYR A 51 6.31 -1.67 -3.27
CA TYR A 51 4.97 -1.79 -2.70
C TYR A 51 5.00 -2.67 -1.45
N SER A 52 5.67 -3.82 -1.55
CA SER A 52 5.73 -4.76 -0.44
C SER A 52 6.38 -4.13 0.80
N ASP A 53 7.47 -3.39 0.60
CA ASP A 53 8.11 -2.67 1.70
C ASP A 53 7.19 -1.65 2.32
N TRP A 54 6.51 -0.89 1.48
CA TRP A 54 5.63 0.17 1.95
C TRP A 54 4.48 -0.40 2.77
N ILE A 55 3.82 -1.43 2.24
CA ILE A 55 2.68 -1.98 2.94
C ILE A 55 3.10 -2.60 4.28
N GLY A 56 4.29 -3.19 4.31
CA GLY A 56 4.83 -3.71 5.56
C GLY A 56 5.02 -2.64 6.60
N ARG A 57 5.45 -1.45 6.17
CA ARG A 57 5.64 -0.34 7.11
C ARG A 57 4.31 0.15 7.66
N ILE A 58 3.32 0.34 6.81
CA ILE A 58 2.05 0.86 7.31
C ILE A 58 1.28 -0.17 8.11
N GLU A 59 1.51 -1.44 7.88
CA GLU A 59 0.94 -2.49 8.74
C GLU A 59 1.45 -2.37 10.18
N ALA A 60 2.65 -1.84 10.35
CA ALA A 60 3.25 -1.68 11.66
C ALA A 60 2.86 -0.38 12.37
N TRP A 61 2.20 0.54 11.67
CA TRP A 61 1.76 1.79 12.27
C TRP A 61 0.67 1.55 13.30
N PRO A 62 0.58 2.40 14.34
CA PRO A 62 -0.61 2.35 15.22
C PRO A 62 -1.87 2.58 14.39
N ALA A 63 -2.95 1.90 14.80
CA ALA A 63 -4.18 1.94 14.01
C ALA A 63 -4.74 3.35 13.84
N ASP A 64 -4.66 4.18 14.88
CA ASP A 64 -5.20 5.53 14.78
C ASP A 64 -4.38 6.41 13.84
N LEU A 65 -3.06 6.25 13.83
CA LEU A 65 -2.23 6.97 12.87
C LEU A 65 -2.56 6.54 11.45
N ARG A 66 -2.67 5.23 11.25
CA ARG A 66 -2.97 4.70 9.92
C ARG A 66 -4.30 5.24 9.42
N ALA A 67 -5.31 5.24 10.27
CA ALA A 67 -6.64 5.71 9.88
C ALA A 67 -6.61 7.18 9.46
N ARG A 68 -5.89 8.02 10.21
CA ARG A 68 -5.79 9.44 9.87
C ARG A 68 -5.08 9.66 8.55
N GLN A 69 -4.00 8.94 8.33
CA GLN A 69 -3.23 9.11 7.09
C GLN A 69 -4.03 8.63 5.90
N PHE A 70 -4.77 7.54 6.05
CA PHE A 70 -5.60 7.03 4.97
C PHE A 70 -6.71 8.00 4.62
N LEU A 71 -7.31 8.62 5.62
CA LEU A 71 -8.37 9.59 5.36
C LEU A 71 -7.83 10.78 4.57
N THR A 72 -6.69 11.29 4.96
CA THR A 72 -6.06 12.41 4.27
C THR A 72 -5.72 12.04 2.83
N ALA A 73 -5.09 10.88 2.64
CA ALA A 73 -4.70 10.43 1.30
C ALA A 73 -5.92 10.18 0.43
N GLY A 74 -6.97 9.62 1.01
CA GLY A 74 -8.19 9.34 0.27
C GLY A 74 -8.88 10.59 -0.25
N LYS A 75 -8.57 11.75 0.33
CA LYS A 75 -9.10 13.03 -0.13
C LYS A 75 -8.12 13.74 -1.06
N GLY A 76 -7.15 13.04 -1.58
CA GLY A 76 -6.18 13.63 -2.49
C GLY A 76 -4.98 14.26 -1.82
N GLY A 77 -4.86 14.07 -0.50
CA GLY A 77 -3.71 14.59 0.24
C GLY A 77 -2.54 13.63 0.20
N ARG A 78 -1.55 13.93 1.01
CA ARG A 78 -0.36 13.11 1.12
C ARG A 78 -0.32 12.41 2.45
N PHE A 79 0.55 11.42 2.54
CA PHE A 79 0.81 10.76 3.82
C PHE A 79 1.72 11.68 4.64
N ASP A 80 1.13 12.42 5.56
CA ASP A 80 1.88 13.38 6.35
C ASP A 80 3.01 12.76 7.14
N ALA A 81 2.79 11.56 7.66
CA ALA A 81 3.80 10.88 8.45
C ALA A 81 5.08 10.64 7.64
N GLU A 82 4.96 10.52 6.32
CA GLU A 82 6.13 10.28 5.46
C GLU A 82 6.68 11.57 4.89
N SER A 83 5.88 12.60 4.75
CA SER A 83 6.34 13.81 4.09
C SER A 83 6.85 14.87 5.03
N ARG A 84 6.54 14.77 6.32
CA ARG A 84 7.06 15.76 7.22
C ARG A 84 8.38 15.39 7.68
N ASN A 85 9.10 16.18 7.86
CA ASN A 85 10.30 15.77 8.37
C ASN A 85 10.82 16.50 9.30
#